data_f800c373e7237af7e968e18c42afe775
#
_entry.id   f800c373e7237af7e968e18c42afe775
#
_cell.length_a   1.000
_cell.length_b   1.000
_cell.length_c   1.000
_cell.angle_alpha   90.00
_cell.angle_beta   90.00
_cell.angle_gamma   90.00
#
_symmetry.space_group_name_H-M   'P 1'
#
loop_
_entity.id
_entity.type
_entity.pdbx_description
1 polymer ?
#
loop_
_entity_poly.entity_id
_entity_poly.type
_entity_poly.pdbx_seq_one_letter_code
_entity_poly.pdbx_strand_id
1 'polypeptide(L)'
;VYKRQELDFLFLCSPSNPAGQAVEKEFLIKIAEKCEKERVRLVLDECFVQFLTSGEEASMQLETGRFRYLFVLQAFTKIYAVPGIRLGYGISSDKALLERMETVRQPWSVSTPAQAAGLSALKEDHREEQTRQLVKSERERMEKELENLRIEYIPSEANFLLFNSEINWFEELKKRGILIRDCANYRGLGNGWYRMAVRLPEENDRLLECMKQVLNERS
;
A
#
# COMPACT_ATOMS: atom_id res chain seq x y z
N VAL A 1 -14.40 16.49 11.19
CA VAL A 1 -15.80 16.02 11.06
C VAL A 1 -16.06 14.77 11.88
N TYR A 2 -15.08 13.85 11.98
CA TYR A 2 -15.24 12.54 12.66
C TYR A 2 -14.90 12.55 14.17
N LYS A 3 -14.53 13.67 14.75
CA LYS A 3 -14.05 13.77 16.16
C LYS A 3 -15.13 13.59 17.24
N ARG A 4 -16.41 13.47 16.89
CA ARG A 4 -17.55 13.41 17.83
C ARG A 4 -18.51 12.24 17.57
N GLN A 5 -18.12 11.25 16.76
CA GLN A 5 -18.94 10.07 16.50
C GLN A 5 -18.59 8.97 17.51
N GLU A 6 -19.60 8.24 17.97
CA GLU A 6 -19.42 6.95 18.61
C GLU A 6 -18.98 5.96 17.53
N LEU A 7 -17.74 5.49 17.61
CA LEU A 7 -17.14 4.59 16.63
C LEU A 7 -16.92 3.21 17.25
N ASP A 8 -17.32 2.18 16.55
CA ASP A 8 -16.92 0.80 16.88
C ASP A 8 -15.57 0.44 16.23
N PHE A 9 -15.32 0.99 15.03
CA PHE A 9 -14.13 0.72 14.22
C PHE A 9 -13.51 1.99 13.68
N LEU A 10 -12.18 2.01 13.65
CA LEU A 10 -11.37 2.98 12.91
C LEU A 10 -10.46 2.22 11.95
N PHE A 11 -10.61 2.48 10.64
CA PHE A 11 -9.75 1.92 9.60
C PHE A 11 -8.71 2.94 9.19
N LEU A 12 -7.43 2.56 9.28
CA LEU A 12 -6.31 3.35 8.78
C LEU A 12 -5.45 2.50 7.84
N CYS A 13 -4.82 3.13 6.87
CA CYS A 13 -3.87 2.50 5.96
C CYS A 13 -2.53 3.24 6.06
N SER A 14 -1.46 2.50 6.39
CA SER A 14 -0.10 3.04 6.49
C SER A 14 0.93 2.03 5.97
N PRO A 15 1.63 2.30 4.86
CA PRO A 15 1.46 3.43 3.95
C PRO A 15 0.08 3.51 3.29
N SER A 16 -0.39 4.74 3.07
CA SER A 16 -1.73 5.00 2.54
C SER A 16 -1.84 4.67 1.05
N ASN A 17 -3.01 4.25 0.60
CA ASN A 17 -3.33 4.06 -0.80
C ASN A 17 -4.50 5.02 -1.16
N PRO A 18 -4.31 5.99 -2.07
CA PRO A 18 -3.34 5.99 -3.18
C PRO A 18 -2.08 6.85 -2.97
N ALA A 19 -1.87 7.55 -1.86
CA ALA A 19 -0.78 8.52 -1.71
C ALA A 19 0.59 7.87 -1.45
N GLY A 20 0.64 6.68 -0.86
CA GLY A 20 1.90 5.97 -0.56
C GLY A 20 2.66 6.53 0.64
N GLN A 21 2.06 7.44 1.42
CA GLN A 21 2.70 8.04 2.59
C GLN A 21 2.44 7.20 3.83
N ALA A 22 3.49 6.97 4.61
CA ALA A 22 3.40 6.32 5.91
C ALA A 22 3.03 7.32 7.01
N VAL A 23 2.40 6.80 8.05
CA VAL A 23 2.14 7.51 9.30
C VAL A 23 3.24 7.16 10.29
N GLU A 24 3.82 8.17 10.94
CA GLU A 24 4.84 7.97 11.96
C GLU A 24 4.37 7.01 13.06
N LYS A 25 5.24 6.05 13.44
CA LYS A 25 4.90 4.99 14.40
C LYS A 25 4.43 5.53 15.75
N GLU A 26 5.08 6.58 16.25
CA GLU A 26 4.72 7.24 17.50
C GLU A 26 3.30 7.84 17.44
N PHE A 27 2.89 8.30 16.26
CA PHE A 27 1.53 8.80 16.08
C PHE A 27 0.51 7.66 16.00
N LEU A 28 0.86 6.54 15.36
CA LEU A 28 0.04 5.32 15.36
C LEU A 28 -0.15 4.77 16.77
N ILE A 29 0.89 4.78 17.60
CA ILE A 29 0.81 4.39 19.01
C ILE A 29 -0.18 5.28 19.77
N LYS A 30 -0.13 6.60 19.61
CA LYS A 30 -1.08 7.55 20.24
C LYS A 30 -2.53 7.28 19.80
N ILE A 31 -2.73 6.92 18.53
CA ILE A 31 -4.05 6.52 18.03
C ILE A 31 -4.50 5.22 18.68
N ALA A 32 -3.62 4.21 18.76
CA ALA A 32 -3.90 2.93 19.38
C ALA A 32 -4.24 3.08 20.88
N GLU A 33 -3.50 3.90 21.63
CA GLU A 33 -3.79 4.24 23.02
C GLU A 33 -5.19 4.84 23.20
N LYS A 34 -5.56 5.76 22.30
CA LYS A 34 -6.89 6.36 22.32
C LYS A 34 -7.97 5.33 21.98
N CYS A 35 -7.75 4.52 20.97
CA CYS A 35 -8.67 3.45 20.57
C CYS A 35 -8.86 2.41 21.70
N GLU A 36 -7.78 2.04 22.40
CA GLU A 36 -7.83 1.15 23.56
C GLU A 36 -8.70 1.73 24.68
N LYS A 37 -8.50 3.02 25.03
CA LYS A 37 -9.27 3.72 26.06
C LYS A 37 -10.74 3.82 25.72
N GLU A 38 -11.07 4.14 24.46
CA GLU A 38 -12.45 4.34 24.00
C GLU A 38 -13.11 3.02 23.54
N ARG A 39 -12.39 1.89 23.61
CA ARG A 39 -12.83 0.57 23.13
C ARG A 39 -13.22 0.55 21.65
N VAL A 40 -12.56 1.36 20.83
CA VAL A 40 -12.71 1.40 19.38
C VAL A 40 -11.72 0.43 18.75
N ARG A 41 -12.16 -0.44 17.84
CA ARG A 41 -11.27 -1.35 17.14
C ARG A 41 -10.49 -0.58 16.07
N LEU A 42 -9.18 -0.43 16.27
CA LEU A 42 -8.27 0.07 15.24
C LEU A 42 -7.89 -1.07 14.31
N VAL A 43 -8.32 -1.00 13.05
CA VAL A 43 -7.89 -1.89 11.97
C VAL A 43 -6.86 -1.14 11.14
N LEU A 44 -5.60 -1.54 11.24
CA LEU A 44 -4.49 -0.91 10.56
C LEU A 44 -4.08 -1.79 9.37
N ASP A 45 -4.29 -1.27 8.14
CA ASP A 45 -3.85 -1.91 6.91
C ASP A 45 -2.39 -1.56 6.63
N GLU A 46 -1.52 -2.52 6.85
CA GLU A 46 -0.07 -2.45 6.62
C GLU A 46 0.36 -3.24 5.37
N CYS A 47 -0.51 -3.44 4.38
CA CYS A 47 -0.17 -4.21 3.18
C CYS A 47 1.05 -3.69 2.40
N PHE A 48 1.48 -2.46 2.66
CA PHE A 48 2.63 -1.82 2.00
C PHE A 48 3.79 -1.50 2.97
N VAL A 49 3.69 -1.85 4.25
CA VAL A 49 4.70 -1.49 5.26
C VAL A 49 6.10 -2.04 4.94
N GLN A 50 6.19 -3.23 4.34
CA GLN A 50 7.47 -3.84 3.99
C GLN A 50 8.25 -3.09 2.90
N PHE A 51 7.65 -2.12 2.19
CA PHE A 51 8.35 -1.25 1.25
C PHE A 51 9.06 -0.07 1.91
N LEU A 52 8.73 0.24 3.17
CA LEU A 52 9.38 1.31 3.93
C LEU A 52 10.86 1.00 4.15
N THR A 53 11.69 2.03 4.17
CA THR A 53 13.12 1.88 4.45
C THR A 53 13.38 1.29 5.83
N SER A 54 12.54 1.64 6.82
CA SER A 54 12.56 1.07 8.17
C SER A 54 12.02 -0.37 8.26
N GLY A 55 11.43 -0.89 7.17
CA GLY A 55 10.94 -2.26 7.11
C GLY A 55 9.98 -2.61 8.25
N GLU A 56 10.23 -3.74 8.92
CA GLU A 56 9.41 -4.23 10.02
C GLU A 56 9.37 -3.31 11.25
N GLU A 57 10.39 -2.46 11.46
CA GLU A 57 10.44 -1.52 12.59
C GLU A 57 9.30 -0.50 12.55
N ALA A 58 8.84 -0.14 11.34
CA ALA A 58 7.69 0.74 11.17
C ALA A 58 6.36 0.06 11.48
N SER A 59 6.29 -1.26 11.46
CA SER A 59 5.07 -2.02 11.69
C SER A 59 4.59 -1.92 13.14
N MET A 60 3.28 -1.88 13.30
CA MET A 60 2.60 -1.99 14.58
C MET A 60 2.33 -3.44 15.01
N GLN A 61 2.82 -4.44 14.27
CA GLN A 61 2.56 -5.86 14.58
C GLN A 61 3.03 -6.26 15.99
N LEU A 62 4.20 -5.76 16.43
CA LEU A 62 4.72 -6.03 17.77
C LEU A 62 3.92 -5.33 18.88
N GLU A 63 3.24 -4.24 18.54
CA GLU A 63 2.40 -3.49 19.47
C GLU A 63 1.04 -4.16 19.73
N THR A 64 0.65 -5.15 18.94
CA THR A 64 -0.60 -5.91 19.15
C THR A 64 -0.66 -6.58 20.51
N GLY A 65 0.49 -6.92 21.11
CA GLY A 65 0.57 -7.43 22.48
C GLY A 65 0.22 -6.41 23.56
N ARG A 66 0.39 -5.10 23.28
CA ARG A 66 0.07 -3.99 24.21
C ARG A 66 -1.38 -3.52 24.09
N PHE A 67 -1.96 -3.61 22.88
CA PHE A 67 -3.26 -3.03 22.56
C PHE A 67 -4.24 -4.11 22.11
N ARG A 68 -5.18 -4.43 22.97
CA ARG A 68 -6.22 -5.43 22.67
C ARG A 68 -7.09 -5.01 21.48
N TYR A 69 -7.36 -3.71 21.36
CA TYR A 69 -8.21 -3.16 20.28
C TYR A 69 -7.44 -2.87 18.99
N LEU A 70 -6.17 -3.25 18.89
CA LEU A 70 -5.40 -3.18 17.65
C LEU A 70 -5.54 -4.48 16.85
N PHE A 71 -5.82 -4.33 15.55
CA PHE A 71 -5.82 -5.40 14.57
C PHE A 71 -5.00 -4.95 13.35
N VAL A 72 -3.90 -5.62 13.07
CA VAL A 72 -3.00 -5.31 11.97
C VAL A 72 -3.25 -6.27 10.81
N LEU A 73 -3.41 -5.73 9.60
CA LEU A 73 -3.54 -6.49 8.35
C LEU A 73 -2.24 -6.43 7.56
N GLN A 74 -1.76 -7.58 7.10
CA GLN A 74 -0.61 -7.68 6.21
C GLN A 74 -0.86 -8.64 5.04
N ALA A 75 -0.11 -8.49 3.96
CA ALA A 75 -0.35 -9.25 2.73
C ALA A 75 0.95 -9.69 2.05
N PHE A 76 1.00 -10.95 1.66
CA PHE A 76 2.05 -11.49 0.78
C PHE A 76 1.99 -10.96 -0.64
N THR A 77 0.80 -10.51 -1.06
CA THR A 77 0.50 -10.15 -2.45
C THR A 77 1.36 -9.05 -3.03
N LYS A 78 1.95 -8.19 -2.19
CA LYS A 78 2.69 -7.00 -2.61
C LYS A 78 4.19 -7.25 -2.63
N ILE A 79 4.80 -7.43 -1.48
CA ILE A 79 6.26 -7.56 -1.35
C ILE A 79 6.80 -8.80 -2.08
N TYR A 80 6.07 -9.92 -2.06
CA TYR A 80 6.45 -11.15 -2.76
C TYR A 80 5.93 -11.25 -4.20
N ALA A 81 5.28 -10.19 -4.72
CA ALA A 81 4.76 -10.10 -6.09
C ALA A 81 3.84 -11.27 -6.50
N VAL A 82 2.99 -11.78 -5.58
CA VAL A 82 2.08 -12.91 -5.81
C VAL A 82 0.60 -12.52 -5.71
N PRO A 83 0.11 -11.50 -6.45
CA PRO A 83 -1.25 -10.98 -6.28
C PRO A 83 -2.34 -12.00 -6.61
N GLY A 84 -2.09 -12.94 -7.52
CA GLY A 84 -3.04 -13.98 -7.92
C GLY A 84 -3.26 -15.06 -6.85
N ILE A 85 -2.32 -15.25 -5.94
CA ILE A 85 -2.35 -16.30 -4.90
C ILE A 85 -3.35 -15.96 -3.78
N ARG A 86 -3.66 -14.69 -3.56
CA ARG A 86 -4.66 -14.23 -2.58
C ARG A 86 -4.33 -14.62 -1.14
N LEU A 87 -3.09 -14.33 -0.69
CA LEU A 87 -2.60 -14.64 0.65
C LEU A 87 -2.37 -13.37 1.46
N GLY A 88 -2.86 -13.35 2.68
CA GLY A 88 -2.66 -12.30 3.67
C GLY A 88 -3.05 -12.82 5.06
N TYR A 89 -2.78 -12.03 6.07
CA TYR A 89 -3.05 -12.40 7.46
C TYR A 89 -3.38 -11.17 8.31
N GLY A 90 -4.04 -11.42 9.43
CA GLY A 90 -4.31 -10.42 10.45
C GLY A 90 -3.70 -10.83 11.79
N ILE A 91 -3.24 -9.85 12.55
CA ILE A 91 -2.60 -10.04 13.85
C ILE A 91 -3.38 -9.25 14.90
N SER A 92 -3.74 -9.90 16.01
CA SER A 92 -4.33 -9.26 17.19
C SER A 92 -4.07 -10.09 18.43
N SER A 93 -4.02 -9.46 19.59
CA SER A 93 -3.99 -10.15 20.88
C SER A 93 -5.40 -10.50 21.43
N ASP A 94 -6.46 -9.99 20.80
CA ASP A 94 -7.84 -10.27 21.20
C ASP A 94 -8.30 -11.66 20.75
N LYS A 95 -8.01 -12.68 21.55
CA LYS A 95 -8.37 -14.08 21.28
C LYS A 95 -9.88 -14.26 21.01
N ALA A 96 -10.75 -13.56 21.77
CA ALA A 96 -12.19 -13.67 21.59
C ALA A 96 -12.66 -13.10 20.23
N LEU A 97 -11.98 -12.07 19.70
CA LEU A 97 -12.21 -11.60 18.35
C LEU A 97 -11.77 -12.66 17.33
N LEU A 98 -10.56 -13.20 17.45
CA LEU A 98 -10.03 -14.20 16.53
C LEU A 98 -10.88 -15.46 16.48
N GLU A 99 -11.34 -15.97 17.64
CA GLU A 99 -12.26 -17.10 17.72
C GLU A 99 -13.59 -16.83 17.00
N ARG A 100 -14.18 -15.62 17.18
CA ARG A 100 -15.40 -15.25 16.46
C ARG A 100 -15.17 -15.12 14.96
N MET A 101 -14.02 -14.57 14.53
CA MET A 101 -13.66 -14.52 13.12
C MET A 101 -13.53 -15.92 12.52
N GLU A 102 -12.95 -16.87 13.26
CA GLU A 102 -12.84 -18.27 12.86
C GLU A 102 -14.22 -18.91 12.61
N THR A 103 -15.22 -18.64 13.46
CA THR A 103 -16.57 -19.22 13.31
C THR A 103 -17.35 -18.72 12.10
N VAL A 104 -17.05 -17.51 11.60
CA VAL A 104 -17.72 -16.91 10.43
C VAL A 104 -16.90 -16.98 9.15
N ARG A 105 -15.66 -17.45 9.26
CA ARG A 105 -14.76 -17.60 8.12
C ARG A 105 -15.24 -18.71 7.20
N GLN A 106 -15.12 -18.52 5.90
CA GLN A 106 -15.38 -19.58 4.92
C GLN A 106 -14.41 -20.77 5.12
N PRO A 107 -14.89 -22.01 5.10
CA PRO A 107 -14.03 -23.19 5.07
C PRO A 107 -13.02 -23.08 3.90
N TRP A 108 -11.78 -23.54 4.15
CA TRP A 108 -10.70 -23.49 3.15
C TRP A 108 -10.45 -22.09 2.54
N SER A 109 -10.58 -21.05 3.34
CA SER A 109 -10.38 -19.64 2.91
C SER A 109 -8.98 -19.38 2.32
N VAL A 110 -7.99 -20.22 2.62
CA VAL A 110 -6.64 -20.19 2.03
C VAL A 110 -6.42 -21.48 1.24
N SER A 111 -6.25 -21.36 -0.07
CA SER A 111 -6.05 -22.50 -0.96
C SER A 111 -4.71 -23.19 -0.70
N THR A 112 -4.61 -24.49 -1.01
CA THR A 112 -3.34 -25.25 -0.90
C THR A 112 -2.18 -24.60 -1.69
N PRO A 113 -2.37 -24.12 -2.94
CA PRO A 113 -1.33 -23.38 -3.64
C PRO A 113 -0.89 -22.10 -2.92
N ALA A 114 -1.84 -21.39 -2.26
CA ALA A 114 -1.52 -20.19 -1.50
C ALA A 114 -0.66 -20.51 -0.27
N GLN A 115 -0.98 -21.59 0.44
CA GLN A 115 -0.18 -22.05 1.59
C GLN A 115 1.24 -22.44 1.14
N ALA A 116 1.37 -23.22 0.06
CA ALA A 116 2.66 -23.61 -0.48
C ALA A 116 3.50 -22.41 -0.93
N ALA A 117 2.88 -21.44 -1.62
CA ALA A 117 3.54 -20.22 -2.05
C ALA A 117 4.00 -19.35 -0.87
N GLY A 118 3.18 -19.22 0.17
CA GLY A 118 3.54 -18.49 1.38
C GLY A 118 4.72 -19.13 2.10
N LEU A 119 4.71 -20.46 2.29
CA LEU A 119 5.82 -21.19 2.90
C LEU A 119 7.11 -21.08 2.09
N SER A 120 7.03 -21.08 0.74
CA SER A 120 8.18 -20.85 -0.12
C SER A 120 8.72 -19.43 0.01
N ALA A 121 7.82 -18.42 0.01
CA ALA A 121 8.20 -17.02 0.13
C ALA A 121 8.96 -16.72 1.42
N LEU A 122 8.53 -17.31 2.54
CA LEU A 122 9.17 -17.16 3.86
C LEU A 122 10.56 -17.83 3.98
N LYS A 123 10.98 -18.64 3.00
CA LYS A 123 12.32 -19.24 2.96
C LYS A 123 13.33 -18.40 2.20
N GLU A 124 12.89 -17.36 1.53
CA GLU A 124 13.73 -16.49 0.70
C GLU A 124 14.25 -15.29 1.52
N ASP A 125 15.23 -15.53 2.39
CA ASP A 125 15.73 -14.61 3.42
C ASP A 125 16.13 -13.20 2.93
N HIS A 126 16.49 -13.04 1.65
CA HIS A 126 16.96 -11.76 1.12
C HIS A 126 16.00 -11.10 0.13
N ARG A 127 14.88 -11.75 -0.20
CA ARG A 127 13.99 -11.28 -1.27
C ARG A 127 13.27 -9.98 -0.94
N GLU A 128 12.81 -9.85 0.29
CA GLU A 128 12.16 -8.62 0.73
C GLU A 128 13.09 -7.42 0.64
N GLU A 129 14.33 -7.59 1.12
CA GLU A 129 15.33 -6.52 1.09
C GLU A 129 15.70 -6.14 -0.35
N GLN A 130 15.92 -7.12 -1.21
CA GLN A 130 16.19 -6.88 -2.64
C GLN A 130 15.03 -6.15 -3.31
N THR A 131 13.78 -6.56 -3.03
CA THR A 131 12.59 -5.91 -3.56
C THR A 131 12.46 -4.48 -3.04
N ARG A 132 12.71 -4.26 -1.75
CA ARG A 132 12.67 -2.94 -1.11
C ARG A 132 13.69 -1.99 -1.75
N GLN A 133 14.92 -2.44 -1.92
CA GLN A 133 15.99 -1.65 -2.55
C GLN A 133 15.68 -1.32 -3.99
N LEU A 134 15.23 -2.30 -4.79
CA LEU A 134 14.82 -2.07 -6.18
C LEU A 134 13.69 -1.05 -6.27
N VAL A 135 12.63 -1.25 -5.49
CA VAL A 135 11.47 -0.35 -5.50
C VAL A 135 11.87 1.06 -5.07
N LYS A 136 12.72 1.19 -4.04
CA LYS A 136 13.23 2.48 -3.58
C LYS A 136 13.99 3.21 -4.69
N SER A 137 15.00 2.56 -5.29
CA SER A 137 15.83 3.17 -6.33
C SER A 137 15.02 3.57 -7.56
N GLU A 138 14.11 2.72 -8.00
CA GLU A 138 13.25 3.00 -9.15
C GLU A 138 12.22 4.10 -8.85
N ARG A 139 11.65 4.13 -7.66
CA ARG A 139 10.74 5.18 -7.23
C ARG A 139 11.43 6.55 -7.24
N GLU A 140 12.60 6.66 -6.60
CA GLU A 140 13.40 7.90 -6.58
C GLU A 140 13.75 8.36 -7.99
N ARG A 141 14.07 7.43 -8.89
CA ARG A 141 14.32 7.72 -10.31
C ARG A 141 13.07 8.25 -11.02
N MET A 142 11.92 7.63 -10.80
CA MET A 142 10.65 8.04 -11.40
C MET A 142 10.18 9.39 -10.85
N GLU A 143 10.35 9.65 -9.57
CA GLU A 143 10.06 10.95 -8.94
C GLU A 143 10.88 12.07 -9.60
N LYS A 144 12.18 11.85 -9.78
CA LYS A 144 13.06 12.80 -10.48
C LYS A 144 12.65 13.04 -11.95
N GLU A 145 12.18 12.00 -12.64
CA GLU A 145 11.68 12.17 -14.01
C GLU A 145 10.36 12.95 -14.03
N LEU A 146 9.44 12.76 -13.06
CA LEU A 146 8.24 13.58 -12.95
C LEU A 146 8.59 15.06 -12.70
N GLU A 147 9.60 15.36 -11.88
CA GLU A 147 10.11 16.73 -11.68
C GLU A 147 10.62 17.32 -13.00
N ASN A 148 11.44 16.58 -13.74
CA ASN A 148 11.96 17.00 -15.06
C ASN A 148 10.81 17.30 -16.04
N LEU A 149 9.73 16.53 -15.98
CA LEU A 149 8.53 16.71 -16.81
C LEU A 149 7.57 17.77 -16.25
N ARG A 150 7.87 18.38 -15.12
CA ARG A 150 7.03 19.37 -14.40
C ARG A 150 5.64 18.83 -14.07
N ILE A 151 5.56 17.55 -13.72
CA ILE A 151 4.34 16.89 -13.26
C ILE A 151 4.34 16.86 -11.74
N GLU A 152 3.29 17.43 -11.14
CA GLU A 152 3.12 17.44 -9.69
C GLU A 152 2.84 16.00 -9.18
N TYR A 153 3.53 15.59 -8.12
CA TYR A 153 3.35 14.28 -7.51
C TYR A 153 3.39 14.37 -5.98
N ILE A 154 2.89 13.32 -5.33
CA ILE A 154 3.00 13.14 -3.88
C ILE A 154 4.18 12.20 -3.62
N PRO A 155 5.22 12.61 -2.85
CA PRO A 155 6.30 11.73 -2.45
C PRO A 155 5.77 10.48 -1.75
N SER A 156 6.25 9.31 -2.18
CA SER A 156 5.72 8.03 -1.73
C SER A 156 6.80 7.18 -1.05
N GLU A 157 6.37 6.28 -0.17
CA GLU A 157 7.21 5.26 0.44
C GLU A 157 6.78 3.84 0.02
N ALA A 158 5.69 3.75 -0.77
CA ALA A 158 5.17 2.49 -1.32
C ALA A 158 5.74 2.17 -2.72
N ASN A 159 5.24 1.12 -3.34
CA ASN A 159 5.62 0.71 -4.69
C ASN A 159 4.74 1.36 -5.78
N PHE A 160 4.30 2.57 -5.56
CA PHE A 160 3.54 3.37 -6.52
C PHE A 160 3.70 4.87 -6.24
N LEU A 161 3.40 5.69 -7.25
CA LEU A 161 3.39 7.15 -7.17
C LEU A 161 2.01 7.69 -7.53
N LEU A 162 1.52 8.64 -6.73
CA LEU A 162 0.33 9.42 -7.00
C LEU A 162 0.74 10.78 -7.59
N PHE A 163 0.21 11.14 -8.74
CA PHE A 163 0.52 12.39 -9.42
C PHE A 163 -0.72 13.09 -9.95
N ASN A 164 -0.61 14.41 -10.16
CA ASN A 164 -1.68 15.25 -10.69
C ASN A 164 -1.30 15.85 -12.05
N SER A 165 -2.25 15.93 -12.96
CA SER A 165 -2.07 16.56 -14.26
C SER A 165 -3.41 16.86 -14.94
N GLU A 166 -3.46 17.91 -15.74
CA GLU A 166 -4.60 18.24 -16.59
C GLU A 166 -4.73 17.31 -17.82
N ILE A 167 -3.64 16.61 -18.17
CA ILE A 167 -3.63 15.62 -19.26
C ILE A 167 -4.39 14.37 -18.80
N ASN A 168 -5.27 13.85 -19.65
CA ASN A 168 -5.90 12.55 -19.39
C ASN A 168 -4.89 11.41 -19.64
N TRP A 169 -4.00 11.20 -18.67
CA TRP A 169 -2.96 10.17 -18.74
C TRP A 169 -3.50 8.75 -18.85
N PHE A 170 -4.69 8.48 -18.30
CA PHE A 170 -5.29 7.15 -18.44
C PHE A 170 -5.57 6.82 -19.91
N GLU A 171 -6.20 7.71 -20.65
CA GLU A 171 -6.52 7.47 -22.06
C GLU A 171 -5.28 7.58 -22.97
N GLU A 172 -4.35 8.50 -22.71
CA GLU A 172 -3.15 8.66 -23.51
C GLU A 172 -2.19 7.46 -23.40
N LEU A 173 -1.98 6.95 -22.21
CA LEU A 173 -1.12 5.79 -21.98
C LEU A 173 -1.80 4.49 -22.43
N LYS A 174 -3.11 4.38 -22.27
CA LYS A 174 -3.90 3.24 -22.75
C LYS A 174 -3.77 3.04 -24.26
N LYS A 175 -3.78 4.12 -25.05
CA LYS A 175 -3.53 4.08 -26.52
C LYS A 175 -2.16 3.49 -26.86
N ARG A 176 -1.19 3.58 -25.95
CA ARG A 176 0.19 3.08 -26.07
C ARG A 176 0.40 1.72 -25.38
N GLY A 177 -0.71 1.07 -24.94
CA GLY A 177 -0.69 -0.24 -24.31
C GLY A 177 -0.20 -0.22 -22.86
N ILE A 178 -0.28 0.93 -22.17
CA ILE A 178 0.09 1.09 -20.76
C ILE A 178 -1.16 1.49 -19.98
N LEU A 179 -1.43 0.76 -18.87
CA LEU A 179 -2.54 1.06 -17.98
C LEU A 179 -2.01 1.59 -16.64
N ILE A 180 -2.48 2.76 -16.27
CA ILE A 180 -2.31 3.34 -14.95
C ILE A 180 -3.66 3.43 -14.24
N ARG A 181 -3.68 3.72 -12.95
CA ARG A 181 -4.93 3.89 -12.21
C ARG A 181 -5.41 5.34 -12.30
N ASP A 182 -6.63 5.54 -12.81
CA ASP A 182 -7.37 6.78 -12.63
C ASP A 182 -7.92 6.81 -11.19
N CYS A 183 -7.58 7.84 -10.45
CA CYS A 183 -7.93 8.04 -9.04
C CYS A 183 -9.08 9.04 -8.83
N ALA A 184 -9.79 9.45 -9.89
CA ALA A 184 -10.90 10.40 -9.80
C ALA A 184 -12.04 9.92 -8.87
N ASN A 185 -12.19 8.61 -8.70
CA ASN A 185 -13.19 8.03 -7.83
C ASN A 185 -12.81 7.98 -6.33
N TYR A 186 -11.59 8.40 -5.97
CA TYR A 186 -11.22 8.51 -4.56
C TYR A 186 -11.81 9.79 -3.97
N ARG A 187 -12.45 9.64 -2.81
CA ARG A 187 -13.03 10.79 -2.10
C ARG A 187 -11.92 11.79 -1.73
N GLY A 188 -12.05 13.02 -2.22
CA GLY A 188 -11.12 14.12 -1.94
C GLY A 188 -10.03 14.34 -3.01
N LEU A 189 -9.89 13.48 -4.03
CA LEU A 189 -8.95 13.69 -5.13
C LEU A 189 -9.61 14.39 -6.33
N GLY A 190 -10.62 13.80 -6.95
CA GLY A 190 -11.24 14.33 -8.17
C GLY A 190 -10.45 14.02 -9.45
N ASN A 191 -10.82 14.68 -10.54
CA ASN A 191 -10.20 14.48 -11.85
C ASN A 191 -8.74 14.96 -11.87
N GLY A 192 -7.93 14.35 -12.73
CA GLY A 192 -6.52 14.70 -12.91
C GLY A 192 -5.57 13.96 -11.98
N TRP A 193 -6.07 13.18 -11.04
CA TRP A 193 -5.24 12.36 -10.17
C TRP A 193 -5.07 10.95 -10.71
N TYR A 194 -3.82 10.53 -10.86
CA TYR A 194 -3.45 9.22 -11.39
C TYR A 194 -2.43 8.55 -10.47
N ARG A 195 -2.48 7.21 -10.40
CA ARG A 195 -1.50 6.41 -9.70
C ARG A 195 -0.83 5.45 -10.66
N MET A 196 0.50 5.47 -10.73
CA MET A 196 1.33 4.52 -11.46
C MET A 196 2.10 3.63 -10.51
N ALA A 197 2.30 2.36 -10.89
CA ALA A 197 3.11 1.42 -10.12
C ALA A 197 4.60 1.64 -10.42
N VAL A 198 5.43 1.45 -9.39
CA VAL A 198 6.88 1.25 -9.56
C VAL A 198 7.09 -0.22 -9.90
N ARG A 199 7.71 -0.49 -11.04
CA ARG A 199 7.92 -1.81 -11.60
C ARG A 199 9.40 -2.08 -11.87
N LEU A 200 9.71 -3.04 -12.76
CA LEU A 200 11.08 -3.27 -13.20
C LEU A 200 11.58 -2.08 -14.06
N PRO A 201 12.91 -1.84 -14.10
CA PRO A 201 13.49 -0.71 -14.80
C PRO A 201 12.99 -0.56 -16.24
N GLU A 202 12.94 -1.64 -17.01
CA GLU A 202 12.54 -1.62 -18.42
C GLU A 202 11.06 -1.23 -18.60
N GLU A 203 10.20 -1.61 -17.65
CA GLU A 203 8.78 -1.27 -17.68
C GLU A 203 8.58 0.20 -17.29
N ASN A 204 9.35 0.69 -16.32
CA ASN A 204 9.34 2.09 -15.90
C ASN A 204 9.88 2.99 -17.01
N ASP A 205 10.96 2.59 -17.69
CA ASP A 205 11.53 3.32 -18.84
C ASP A 205 10.49 3.47 -19.95
N ARG A 206 9.81 2.38 -20.30
CA ARG A 206 8.73 2.41 -21.28
C ARG A 206 7.62 3.38 -20.92
N LEU A 207 7.20 3.39 -19.65
CA LEU A 207 6.17 4.31 -19.15
C LEU A 207 6.64 5.77 -19.30
N LEU A 208 7.83 6.09 -18.78
CA LEU A 208 8.39 7.44 -18.80
C LEU A 208 8.65 7.95 -20.23
N GLU A 209 9.10 7.08 -21.12
CA GLU A 209 9.28 7.43 -22.54
C GLU A 209 7.93 7.73 -23.20
N CYS A 210 6.89 6.93 -22.96
CA CYS A 210 5.55 7.25 -23.46
C CYS A 210 5.01 8.57 -22.90
N MET A 211 5.30 8.89 -21.64
CA MET A 211 4.91 10.19 -21.07
C MET A 211 5.64 11.35 -21.75
N LYS A 212 6.94 11.22 -22.03
CA LYS A 212 7.72 12.22 -22.79
C LYS A 212 7.16 12.43 -24.20
N GLN A 213 6.81 11.37 -24.89
CA GLN A 213 6.21 11.45 -26.22
C GLN A 213 4.87 12.20 -26.22
N VAL A 214 3.98 11.90 -25.25
CA VAL A 214 2.70 12.61 -25.13
C VAL A 214 2.89 14.10 -24.91
N LEU A 215 3.86 14.49 -24.09
CA LEU A 215 4.15 15.91 -23.83
C LEU A 215 4.69 16.60 -25.09
N ASN A 216 5.60 15.98 -25.83
CA ASN A 216 6.15 16.50 -27.06
C ASN A 216 5.09 16.67 -28.18
N GLU A 217 4.12 15.75 -28.27
CA GLU A 217 3.00 15.82 -29.22
C GLU A 217 2.03 16.98 -28.91
N ARG A 218 2.10 17.56 -27.71
CA ARG A 218 1.22 18.64 -27.25
C ARG A 218 1.90 20.01 -27.15
N SER A 219 3.22 20.02 -27.28
CA SER A 219 4.04 21.27 -27.33
C SER A 219 4.07 21.84 -28.71
#